data_1864c1893bb5ffe983114ee7b5021834
#
_entry.id   1864c1893bb5ffe983114ee7b5021834
#
_cell.length_a   1.000
_cell.length_b   1.000
_cell.length_c   1.000
_cell.angle_alpha   90.00
_cell.angle_beta   90.00
_cell.angle_gamma   90.00
#
_symmetry.space_group_name_H-M   'P 1'
#
loop_
_entity.id
_entity.type
_entity.pdbx_description
1 polymer ?
#
loop_
_entity_poly.entity_id
_entity_poly.type
_entity_poly.pdbx_seq_one_letter_code
_entity_poly.pdbx_strand_id
1 'polypeptide(L)'
;IGDAVMFVCTDPAPLLDVVLKLVEITDSDNDFPRLRAGIASGPAVSRAGDWFGSPVNMASRVTGVARPGTVLAAESARDELGDGAGFSWSFAGGRHLKGIKGEVKLYRARRGDGVDDSSPASE
;
A
#
# COMPACT_ATOMS: atom_id res chain seq x y z
N ILE A 1 -16.00 -14.44 0.95
CA ILE A 1 -15.94 -13.56 2.10
C ILE A 1 -14.53 -13.47 2.60
N GLY A 2 -14.00 -12.33 2.68
CA GLY A 2 -12.67 -12.13 3.17
C GLY A 2 -12.68 -11.35 4.47
N ASP A 3 -11.65 -11.57 5.24
CA ASP A 3 -11.38 -10.77 6.41
C ASP A 3 -10.39 -9.69 6.03
N ALA A 4 -10.47 -8.58 6.72
CA ALA A 4 -9.56 -7.48 6.52
C ALA A 4 -8.92 -7.09 7.85
N VAL A 5 -7.67 -6.69 7.78
CA VAL A 5 -6.92 -6.22 8.93
C VAL A 5 -6.37 -4.84 8.60
N MET A 6 -6.48 -3.94 9.56
CA MET A 6 -5.94 -2.60 9.42
C MET A 6 -4.73 -2.45 10.35
N PHE A 7 -3.63 -1.98 9.77
CA PHE A 7 -2.44 -1.64 10.54
C PHE A 7 -2.26 -0.14 10.54
N VAL A 8 -1.86 0.40 11.67
CA VAL A 8 -1.59 1.83 11.82
C VAL A 8 -0.18 2.02 12.36
N CYS A 9 0.54 2.94 11.76
CA CYS A 9 1.91 3.21 12.19
C CYS A 9 2.24 4.68 11.90
N THR A 10 3.04 5.28 12.77
CA THR A 10 3.49 6.66 12.55
C THR A 10 4.63 6.74 11.54
N ASP A 11 5.33 5.63 11.32
CA ASP A 11 6.43 5.59 10.35
C ASP A 11 6.01 4.68 9.18
N PRO A 12 5.83 5.23 7.98
CA PRO A 12 5.30 4.45 6.87
C PRO A 12 6.27 3.42 6.28
N ALA A 13 7.58 3.63 6.39
CA ALA A 13 8.54 2.73 5.76
C ALA A 13 8.54 1.33 6.40
N PRO A 14 8.64 1.18 7.73
CA PRO A 14 8.52 -0.15 8.33
C PRO A 14 7.17 -0.80 8.08
N LEU A 15 6.11 -0.01 8.05
CA LEU A 15 4.78 -0.55 7.78
C LEU A 15 4.70 -1.13 6.38
N LEU A 16 5.18 -0.40 5.39
CA LEU A 16 5.17 -0.90 4.01
C LEU A 16 6.03 -2.15 3.87
N ASP A 17 7.17 -2.20 4.57
CA ASP A 17 8.02 -3.37 4.54
C ASP A 17 7.29 -4.61 5.06
N VAL A 18 6.58 -4.49 6.17
CA VAL A 18 5.80 -5.60 6.73
C VAL A 18 4.69 -6.03 5.78
N VAL A 19 3.98 -5.08 5.20
CA VAL A 19 2.88 -5.38 4.28
C VAL A 19 3.39 -6.10 3.04
N LEU A 20 4.51 -5.64 2.48
CA LEU A 20 5.11 -6.31 1.32
C LEU A 20 5.53 -7.74 1.67
N LYS A 21 6.10 -7.96 2.85
CA LYS A 21 6.47 -9.31 3.29
C LYS A 21 5.26 -10.22 3.39
N LEU A 22 4.17 -9.72 3.97
CA LEU A 22 2.96 -10.53 4.11
C LEU A 22 2.40 -10.92 2.75
N VAL A 23 2.35 -9.99 1.82
CA VAL A 23 1.87 -10.27 0.47
C VAL A 23 2.77 -11.27 -0.23
N GLU A 24 4.09 -11.13 -0.11
CA GLU A 24 5.06 -12.05 -0.71
C GLU A 24 4.90 -13.47 -0.16
N ILE A 25 4.77 -13.60 1.14
CA ILE A 25 4.66 -14.91 1.79
C ILE A 25 3.40 -15.63 1.32
N THR A 26 2.26 -14.93 1.33
CA THR A 26 1.00 -15.56 0.92
C THR A 26 0.94 -15.80 -0.58
N ASP A 27 1.59 -14.96 -1.37
CA ASP A 27 1.60 -15.12 -2.82
C ASP A 27 2.42 -16.35 -3.24
N SER A 28 3.44 -16.70 -2.47
CA SER A 28 4.28 -17.86 -2.76
C SER A 28 3.76 -19.17 -2.17
N ASP A 29 2.70 -19.12 -1.37
CA ASP A 29 2.15 -20.32 -0.72
C ASP A 29 0.78 -20.64 -1.31
N ASN A 30 0.70 -21.79 -1.99
CA ASN A 30 -0.54 -22.20 -2.66
C ASN A 30 -1.67 -22.55 -1.70
N ASP A 31 -1.36 -22.75 -0.43
CA ASP A 31 -2.37 -23.09 0.58
C ASP A 31 -3.09 -21.87 1.14
N PHE A 32 -2.60 -20.67 0.83
CA PHE A 32 -3.20 -19.44 1.31
C PHE A 32 -3.79 -18.62 0.17
N PRO A 33 -4.90 -17.94 0.40
CA PRO A 33 -5.40 -16.98 -0.57
C PRO A 33 -4.40 -15.84 -0.71
N ARG A 34 -4.31 -15.31 -1.91
CA ARG A 34 -3.42 -14.19 -2.17
C ARG A 34 -3.99 -12.94 -1.52
N LEU A 35 -3.11 -12.21 -0.85
CA LEU A 35 -3.49 -10.96 -0.20
C LEU A 35 -3.40 -9.78 -1.16
N ARG A 36 -4.15 -8.75 -0.86
CA ARG A 36 -4.03 -7.45 -1.49
C ARG A 36 -4.04 -6.40 -0.41
N ALA A 37 -3.37 -5.30 -0.63
CA ALA A 37 -3.25 -4.25 0.37
C ALA A 37 -3.36 -2.88 -0.26
N GLY A 38 -3.94 -1.96 0.49
CA GLY A 38 -3.99 -0.55 0.14
C GLY A 38 -3.40 0.27 1.27
N ILE A 39 -2.64 1.28 0.92
CA ILE A 39 -1.95 2.13 1.89
C ILE A 39 -2.29 3.58 1.62
N ALA A 40 -2.57 4.31 2.68
CA ALA A 40 -2.79 5.73 2.61
C ALA A 40 -2.14 6.39 3.83
N SER A 41 -1.84 7.67 3.70
CA SER A 41 -1.20 8.44 4.76
C SER A 41 -2.01 9.70 5.03
N GLY A 42 -1.99 10.15 6.27
CA GLY A 42 -2.67 11.37 6.67
C GLY A 42 -3.10 11.31 8.13
N PRO A 43 -3.72 12.36 8.62
CA PRO A 43 -4.18 12.39 10.00
C PRO A 43 -5.35 11.44 10.20
N ALA A 44 -5.32 10.71 11.30
CA ALA A 44 -6.39 9.81 11.71
C ALA A 44 -6.66 10.01 13.19
N VAL A 45 -7.87 9.70 13.60
CA VAL A 45 -8.30 9.87 14.98
C VAL A 45 -8.60 8.51 15.58
N SER A 46 -8.02 8.25 16.76
CA SER A 46 -8.33 7.05 17.53
C SER A 46 -9.44 7.36 18.50
N ARG A 47 -10.46 6.51 18.53
CA ARG A 47 -11.62 6.72 19.36
C ARG A 47 -12.21 5.36 19.76
N ALA A 48 -12.29 5.12 21.06
CA ALA A 48 -12.84 3.86 21.59
C ALA A 48 -12.17 2.61 20.98
N GLY A 49 -10.88 2.69 20.76
CA GLY A 49 -10.11 1.56 20.20
C GLY A 49 -10.13 1.46 18.70
N ASP A 50 -10.89 2.29 18.00
CA ASP A 50 -10.94 2.30 16.54
C ASP A 50 -10.29 3.55 15.98
N TRP A 51 -9.91 3.46 14.72
CA TRP A 51 -9.31 4.57 13.98
C TRP A 51 -10.27 5.08 12.92
N PHE A 52 -10.36 6.41 12.81
CA PHE A 52 -11.25 7.08 11.88
C PHE A 52 -10.50 8.16 11.13
N GLY A 53 -11.05 8.57 10.00
CA GLY A 53 -10.54 9.69 9.23
C GLY A 53 -10.32 9.35 7.78
N SER A 54 -9.97 10.36 7.01
CA SER A 54 -9.79 10.23 5.56
C SER A 54 -8.78 9.15 5.17
N PRO A 55 -7.61 9.03 5.84
CA PRO A 55 -6.66 8.00 5.42
C PRO A 55 -7.18 6.58 5.66
N VAL A 56 -8.01 6.38 6.69
CA VAL A 56 -8.61 5.06 6.93
C VAL A 56 -9.56 4.69 5.80
N ASN A 57 -10.43 5.62 5.43
CA ASN A 57 -11.34 5.40 4.31
C ASN A 57 -10.59 5.22 3.00
N MET A 58 -9.57 6.02 2.77
CA MET A 58 -8.75 5.93 1.57
C MET A 58 -8.09 4.56 1.47
N ALA A 59 -7.44 4.10 2.54
CA ALA A 59 -6.77 2.80 2.54
C ALA A 59 -7.74 1.67 2.23
N SER A 60 -8.93 1.73 2.79
CA SER A 60 -9.97 0.73 2.53
C SER A 60 -10.38 0.71 1.06
N ARG A 61 -10.59 1.89 0.48
CA ARG A 61 -11.00 1.98 -0.93
C ARG A 61 -9.88 1.57 -1.87
N VAL A 62 -8.64 1.92 -1.55
CA VAL A 62 -7.48 1.51 -2.36
C VAL A 62 -7.33 -0.01 -2.31
N THR A 63 -7.50 -0.60 -1.13
CA THR A 63 -7.46 -2.06 -0.99
C THR A 63 -8.51 -2.72 -1.89
N GLY A 64 -9.70 -2.13 -1.96
CA GLY A 64 -10.79 -2.68 -2.76
C GLY A 64 -10.52 -2.72 -4.26
N VAL A 65 -9.60 -1.90 -4.77
CA VAL A 65 -9.25 -1.90 -6.19
C VAL A 65 -7.89 -2.53 -6.46
N ALA A 66 -7.18 -2.97 -5.44
CA ALA A 66 -5.92 -3.68 -5.61
C ALA A 66 -6.16 -5.08 -6.12
N ARG A 67 -5.27 -5.57 -6.96
CA ARG A 67 -5.32 -6.96 -7.41
C ARG A 67 -4.68 -7.87 -6.38
N PRO A 68 -5.13 -9.12 -6.28
CA PRO A 68 -4.46 -10.07 -5.39
C PRO A 68 -2.96 -10.15 -5.69
N GLY A 69 -2.17 -10.19 -4.63
CA GLY A 69 -0.72 -10.22 -4.76
C GLY A 69 -0.07 -8.86 -4.94
N THR A 70 -0.84 -7.77 -4.85
CA THR A 70 -0.29 -6.43 -5.03
C THR A 70 -0.51 -5.55 -3.82
N VAL A 71 0.37 -4.56 -3.69
CA VAL A 71 0.25 -3.49 -2.70
C VAL A 71 0.12 -2.18 -3.47
N LEU A 72 -0.99 -1.51 -3.30
CA LEU A 72 -1.23 -0.20 -3.91
C LEU A 72 -1.15 0.88 -2.84
N ALA A 73 -0.56 2.01 -3.20
CA ALA A 73 -0.49 3.16 -2.33
C ALA A 73 -1.21 4.33 -2.98
N ALA A 74 -1.99 5.05 -2.19
CA ALA A 74 -2.49 6.34 -2.62
C ALA A 74 -1.32 7.32 -2.72
N GLU A 75 -1.49 8.37 -3.51
CA GLU A 75 -0.45 9.36 -3.70
C GLU A 75 0.07 9.93 -2.38
N SER A 76 -0.81 10.10 -1.38
CA SER A 76 -0.42 10.60 -0.07
C SER A 76 0.67 9.76 0.58
N ALA A 77 0.54 8.44 0.51
CA ALA A 77 1.53 7.53 1.09
C ALA A 77 2.79 7.47 0.23
N ARG A 78 2.61 7.47 -1.09
CA ARG A 78 3.74 7.49 -2.02
C ARG A 78 4.62 8.72 -1.79
N ASP A 79 3.99 9.88 -1.63
CA ASP A 79 4.71 11.13 -1.43
C ASP A 79 5.44 11.15 -0.09
N GLU A 80 4.80 10.64 0.95
CA GLU A 80 5.42 10.62 2.27
C GLU A 80 6.63 9.67 2.31
N LEU A 81 6.52 8.52 1.64
CA LEU A 81 7.63 7.58 1.58
C LEU A 81 8.78 8.06 0.70
N GLY A 82 8.44 8.77 -0.38
CA GLY A 82 9.47 9.32 -1.27
C GLY A 82 10.23 8.25 -2.02
N ASP A 83 11.34 8.64 -2.60
CA ASP A 83 12.13 7.76 -3.46
C ASP A 83 13.29 7.08 -2.74
N GLY A 84 13.62 7.52 -1.54
CA GLY A 84 14.83 7.09 -0.84
C GLY A 84 14.66 5.98 0.17
N ALA A 85 13.49 5.36 0.25
CA ALA A 85 13.19 4.42 1.33
C ALA A 85 13.41 2.95 0.94
N GLY A 86 13.99 2.68 -0.22
CA GLY A 86 14.27 1.32 -0.64
C GLY A 86 13.10 0.61 -1.30
N PHE A 87 12.11 1.37 -1.76
CA PHE A 87 10.96 0.81 -2.46
C PHE A 87 10.95 1.26 -3.91
N SER A 88 10.36 0.45 -4.74
CA SER A 88 10.18 0.74 -6.16
C SER A 88 8.71 1.00 -6.44
N TRP A 89 8.44 1.99 -7.26
CA TRP A 89 7.07 2.46 -7.52
C TRP A 89 6.77 2.41 -8.99
N SER A 90 5.55 1.98 -9.32
CA SER A 90 5.05 2.13 -10.68
C SER A 90 3.67 2.74 -10.62
N PHE A 91 3.42 3.69 -11.52
CA PHE A 91 2.12 4.36 -11.59
C PHE A 91 1.05 3.36 -12.01
N ALA A 92 0.00 3.28 -11.23
CA ALA A 92 -1.09 2.32 -11.46
C ALA A 92 -2.38 2.99 -11.94
N GLY A 93 -2.29 4.26 -12.32
CA GLY A 93 -3.44 4.97 -12.87
C GLY A 93 -4.15 5.84 -11.85
N GLY A 94 -5.03 6.68 -12.35
CA GLY A 94 -5.91 7.50 -11.54
C GLY A 94 -7.29 6.86 -11.49
N ARG A 95 -7.93 6.92 -10.34
CA ARG A 95 -9.23 6.32 -10.16
C ARG A 95 -10.16 7.19 -9.32
N HIS A 96 -11.44 7.10 -9.64
CA HIS A 96 -12.47 7.64 -8.77
C HIS A 96 -12.88 6.54 -7.82
N LEU A 97 -12.66 6.75 -6.54
CA LEU A 97 -12.95 5.77 -5.51
C LEU A 97 -14.26 6.14 -4.82
N LYS A 98 -15.04 5.13 -4.48
CA LYS A 98 -16.35 5.34 -3.88
C LYS A 98 -16.20 6.12 -2.57
N GLY A 99 -16.95 7.21 -2.45
CA GLY A 99 -16.92 8.04 -1.25
C GLY A 99 -15.73 8.97 -1.13
N ILE A 100 -14.84 8.96 -2.11
CA ILE A 100 -13.67 9.83 -2.12
C ILE A 100 -13.86 10.87 -3.21
N LYS A 101 -13.64 12.13 -2.86
CA LYS A 101 -13.81 13.24 -3.79
C LYS A 101 -12.63 13.32 -4.73
N GLY A 102 -12.93 13.49 -6.02
CA GLY A 102 -11.88 13.66 -7.02
C GLY A 102 -11.19 12.39 -7.43
N GLU A 103 -10.23 12.53 -8.31
CA GLU A 103 -9.43 11.42 -8.79
C GLU A 103 -8.25 11.17 -7.86
N VAL A 104 -8.00 9.90 -7.56
CA VAL A 104 -6.87 9.50 -6.73
C VAL A 104 -5.84 8.81 -7.60
N LYS A 105 -4.62 9.30 -7.57
CA LYS A 105 -3.51 8.63 -8.25
C LYS A 105 -2.99 7.50 -7.38
N LEU A 106 -2.83 6.35 -8.00
CA LEU A 106 -2.41 5.13 -7.31
C LEU A 106 -1.06 4.66 -7.83
N TYR A 107 -0.26 4.10 -6.95
CA TYR A 107 1.07 3.61 -7.27
C TYR A 107 1.23 2.20 -6.71
N ARG A 108 1.77 1.30 -7.51
CA ARG A 108 2.10 -0.02 -7.02
C ARG A 108 3.45 0.02 -6.34
N ALA A 109 3.50 -0.52 -5.13
CA ALA A 109 4.74 -0.61 -4.35
C ALA A 109 5.38 -1.98 -4.54
N ARG A 110 6.70 -1.99 -4.68
CA ARG A 110 7.52 -3.20 -4.70
C ARG A 110 8.78 -2.93 -3.91
N ARG A 111 9.48 -3.99 -3.52
CA ARG A 111 10.80 -3.80 -2.96
C ARG A 111 11.72 -3.27 -4.03
N GLY A 112 12.39 -2.24 -3.67
CA GLY A 112 13.45 -1.71 -4.51
C GLY A 112 14.60 -2.68 -4.45
N ASP A 113 15.28 -2.94 -5.36
CA ASP A 113 16.27 -3.92 -5.25
C ASP A 113 17.51 -3.55 -5.59
N GLY A 114 17.45 -3.41 -5.29
CA GLY A 114 18.12 -3.18 -5.69
C GLY A 114 18.55 -3.83 -6.14
N VAL A 115 18.23 -4.04 -6.21
CA VAL A 115 18.51 -4.49 -6.61
C VAL A 115 18.72 -4.60 -7.41
N ASP A 116 18.81 -4.44 -7.39
CA ASP A 116 19.12 -4.54 -7.98
C ASP A 116 19.44 -4.37 -8.56
N ASP A 117 19.64 -4.30 -8.51
CA ASP A 117 20.04 -4.10 -8.99
C ASP A 117 20.26 -3.90 -9.67
N SER A 118 20.46 -3.97 -9.69
CA SER A 118 20.73 -3.77 -10.37
C SER A 118 20.66 -3.35 -11.16
N SER A 119 20.75 -3.18 -11.33
CA SER A 119 20.85 -2.77 -12.07
C SER A 119 21.01 -2.25 -12.63
N PRO A 120 21.30 -2.20 -12.75
CA PRO A 120 21.60 -1.70 -13.41
C PRO A 120 21.43 -1.20 -14.00
N ALA A 121 21.46 -1.23 -13.84
CA ALA A 121 21.37 -0.80 -14.35
C ALA A 121 21.19 -0.19 -14.75
N SER A 122 21.31 -0.11 -14.73
CA SER A 122 21.28 0.42 -15.05
C SER A 122 21.39 1.04 -15.38
N GLU A 123 21.77 1.15 -15.48
CA GLU A 123 22.03 1.77 -15.70
C GLU A 123 22.06 2.06 -16.03
#